data_b72eae2aae7396864ca42f0c3ad57103
#
_entry.id   b72eae2aae7396864ca42f0c3ad57103
#
_cell.length_a   1.000
_cell.length_b   1.000
_cell.length_c   1.000
_cell.angle_alpha   90.00
_cell.angle_beta   90.00
_cell.angle_gamma   90.00
#
_symmetry.space_group_name_H-M   'P 1'
#
loop_
_entity.id
_entity.type
_entity.pdbx_description
1 polymer ?
#
loop_
_entity_poly.entity_id
_entity_poly.type
_entity_poly.pdbx_seq_one_letter_code
_entity_poly.pdbx_strand_id
1 'polypeptide(L)'
;GYHGDDQSVETLRAEAEKCGFPLLLKAVAGGGGKGMRVVNNMGEFDDALAAAKREAQNAFGNPDMLIERYLTQPRHVEIQVFCDQEGKGVYLAERDCSVQRRHQKVLEEAPAPGLSEDTRKAMGEAAVRAAQAINYVGAGTVEFLYDVDGSFFFMEMNTRLQVEHPVTEMVTGQDLVEWQLKVAWGDALPLEQSQVKTRGHALEARIYAEDPDQDFLPATGNLRYLSTPDESAHVRVDTGVTEGDDISIHYDPMIAKLIVWDETRDQAINRMVQALEHYRIAGVKTNIRFLHALADAQPFREADLTTGFIEDHRELLFPKSKLDTHKALVLAAGFVLEQRKSREVVSTDPWSPFGRQNSWRMNSEYAQPLQLQVGEEIHDLKVLERDDRYQVYVGDSVYNLTARLDDDYLQAVINGHRISIHGNLHNDQLVLFYEGDTFNCNVYKESYGFEEMAGDGSLAAPMNGAIVAVQAKVGDKVTAGQSLVIMEAMKMEHAIKAPADGVVTEIFFAEGDQVSEGAELIAIEVNDPEAKQEEAG
;
A
#
# COMPACT_ATOMS: atom_id res chain seq x y z
N GLY A 1 -31.53 -8.29 -9.32
CA GLY A 1 -30.89 -7.58 -10.43
C GLY A 1 -31.46 -7.99 -11.79
N TYR A 2 -30.95 -7.35 -12.84
CA TYR A 2 -31.33 -7.63 -14.22
C TYR A 2 -30.11 -7.96 -15.08
N HIS A 3 -30.22 -9.04 -15.86
CA HIS A 3 -29.16 -9.52 -16.75
C HIS A 3 -29.74 -10.07 -18.06
N GLY A 4 -30.86 -9.47 -18.51
CA GLY A 4 -31.55 -9.89 -19.75
C GLY A 4 -30.93 -9.26 -21.01
N ASP A 5 -31.31 -9.81 -22.17
CA ASP A 5 -30.83 -9.39 -23.48
C ASP A 5 -31.43 -8.05 -23.95
N ASP A 6 -32.60 -7.64 -23.40
CA ASP A 6 -33.20 -6.35 -23.74
C ASP A 6 -32.48 -5.20 -23.04
N GLN A 7 -31.64 -4.52 -23.77
CA GLN A 7 -30.80 -3.39 -23.32
C GLN A 7 -31.42 -2.02 -23.64
N SER A 8 -32.74 -1.98 -23.95
CA SER A 8 -33.46 -0.71 -24.13
C SER A 8 -33.52 0.10 -22.84
N VAL A 9 -33.48 1.43 -22.96
CA VAL A 9 -33.50 2.34 -21.79
C VAL A 9 -34.78 2.14 -20.98
N GLU A 10 -35.91 1.92 -21.66
CA GLU A 10 -37.23 1.70 -21.07
C GLU A 10 -37.25 0.43 -20.19
N THR A 11 -36.71 -0.68 -20.71
CA THR A 11 -36.62 -1.95 -19.95
C THR A 11 -35.67 -1.80 -18.78
N LEU A 12 -34.46 -1.24 -18.99
CA LEU A 12 -33.48 -1.04 -17.92
C LEU A 12 -34.03 -0.15 -16.80
N ARG A 13 -34.80 0.90 -17.15
CA ARG A 13 -35.46 1.77 -16.17
C ARG A 13 -36.52 1.01 -15.35
N ALA A 14 -37.37 0.22 -16.00
CA ALA A 14 -38.40 -0.59 -15.34
C ALA A 14 -37.76 -1.63 -14.39
N GLU A 15 -36.68 -2.25 -14.81
CA GLU A 15 -35.95 -3.22 -14.01
C GLU A 15 -35.17 -2.56 -12.84
N ALA A 16 -34.70 -1.32 -13.04
CA ALA A 16 -34.12 -0.53 -11.95
C ALA A 16 -35.12 -0.21 -10.85
N GLU A 17 -36.37 0.17 -11.23
CA GLU A 17 -37.47 0.37 -10.26
C GLU A 17 -37.79 -0.90 -9.47
N LYS A 18 -37.80 -2.06 -10.12
CA LYS A 18 -38.03 -3.36 -9.45
C LYS A 18 -36.87 -3.75 -8.55
N CYS A 19 -35.61 -3.46 -8.96
CA CYS A 19 -34.42 -3.75 -8.17
C CYS A 19 -34.38 -2.92 -6.88
N GLY A 20 -34.88 -1.68 -6.94
CA GLY A 20 -34.80 -0.70 -5.86
C GLY A 20 -33.43 0.00 -5.80
N PHE A 21 -33.34 1.05 -4.95
CA PHE A 21 -32.16 1.88 -4.80
C PHE A 21 -31.57 1.78 -3.39
N PRO A 22 -30.26 1.96 -3.23
CA PRO A 22 -29.28 2.17 -4.29
C PRO A 22 -29.04 0.92 -5.13
N LEU A 23 -28.69 1.11 -6.40
CA LEU A 23 -28.33 0.03 -7.32
C LEU A 23 -26.98 0.27 -8.00
N LEU A 24 -26.43 -0.78 -8.59
CA LEU A 24 -25.18 -0.75 -9.35
C LEU A 24 -25.48 -1.04 -10.83
N LEU A 25 -25.05 -0.15 -11.70
CA LEU A 25 -24.89 -0.41 -13.13
C LEU A 25 -23.51 -1.01 -13.37
N LYS A 26 -23.44 -2.16 -14.03
CA LYS A 26 -22.18 -2.89 -14.28
C LYS A 26 -22.11 -3.30 -15.75
N ALA A 27 -21.01 -3.03 -16.42
CA ALA A 27 -20.81 -3.46 -17.81
C ALA A 27 -20.74 -4.98 -17.89
N VAL A 28 -21.49 -5.60 -18.81
CA VAL A 28 -21.50 -7.08 -19.02
C VAL A 28 -20.10 -7.59 -19.36
N ALA A 29 -19.36 -6.85 -20.19
CA ALA A 29 -17.99 -7.20 -20.58
C ALA A 29 -16.94 -6.64 -19.60
N GLY A 30 -17.35 -5.96 -18.52
CA GLY A 30 -16.47 -5.33 -17.55
C GLY A 30 -15.88 -6.31 -16.55
N GLY A 31 -14.77 -5.88 -15.92
CA GLY A 31 -14.09 -6.63 -14.87
C GLY A 31 -13.17 -5.72 -14.05
N GLY A 32 -12.76 -6.17 -12.85
CA GLY A 32 -11.82 -5.43 -12.00
C GLY A 32 -12.31 -4.04 -11.56
N GLY A 33 -13.62 -3.87 -11.39
CA GLY A 33 -14.21 -2.59 -10.96
C GLY A 33 -14.40 -1.52 -12.06
N LYS A 34 -13.93 -1.76 -13.28
CA LYS A 34 -14.13 -0.84 -14.42
C LYS A 34 -15.54 -1.00 -15.01
N GLY A 35 -16.17 0.11 -15.40
CA GLY A 35 -17.52 0.10 -15.97
C GLY A 35 -18.62 -0.12 -14.94
N MET A 36 -18.38 0.22 -13.68
CA MET A 36 -19.36 0.16 -12.60
C MET A 36 -19.77 1.57 -12.15
N ARG A 37 -21.07 1.76 -11.88
CA ARG A 37 -21.59 3.05 -11.41
C ARG A 37 -22.75 2.86 -10.44
N VAL A 38 -22.60 3.43 -9.24
CA VAL A 38 -23.65 3.45 -8.23
C VAL A 38 -24.70 4.49 -8.62
N VAL A 39 -25.98 4.15 -8.46
CA VAL A 39 -27.12 5.04 -8.67
C VAL A 39 -27.97 5.04 -7.41
N ASN A 40 -28.11 6.21 -6.78
CA ASN A 40 -28.77 6.33 -5.50
C ASN A 40 -30.29 6.51 -5.60
N ASN A 41 -30.76 7.02 -6.73
CA ASN A 41 -32.20 7.26 -6.95
C ASN A 41 -32.52 7.31 -8.45
N MET A 42 -33.80 7.22 -8.78
CA MET A 42 -34.28 7.22 -10.17
C MET A 42 -33.97 8.51 -10.92
N GLY A 43 -33.83 9.64 -10.23
CA GLY A 43 -33.49 10.92 -10.88
C GLY A 43 -32.10 10.96 -11.50
N GLU A 44 -31.17 10.16 -10.97
CA GLU A 44 -29.78 10.03 -11.44
C GLU A 44 -29.62 8.93 -12.51
N PHE A 45 -30.62 8.05 -12.66
CA PHE A 45 -30.49 6.81 -13.42
C PHE A 45 -30.13 7.03 -14.90
N ASP A 46 -30.83 7.90 -15.60
CA ASP A 46 -30.65 8.06 -17.06
C ASP A 46 -29.25 8.62 -17.40
N ASP A 47 -28.79 9.61 -16.64
CA ASP A 47 -27.46 10.20 -16.83
C ASP A 47 -26.37 9.19 -16.48
N ALA A 48 -26.53 8.46 -15.39
CA ALA A 48 -25.63 7.41 -14.97
C ALA A 48 -25.56 6.27 -15.99
N LEU A 49 -26.70 5.82 -16.50
CA LEU A 49 -26.79 4.77 -17.53
C LEU A 49 -26.10 5.21 -18.83
N ALA A 50 -26.38 6.44 -19.30
CA ALA A 50 -25.77 6.95 -20.52
C ALA A 50 -24.24 7.08 -20.38
N ALA A 51 -23.75 7.50 -19.20
CA ALA A 51 -22.34 7.57 -18.93
C ALA A 51 -21.68 6.18 -18.84
N ALA A 52 -22.31 5.23 -18.12
CA ALA A 52 -21.82 3.87 -17.99
C ALA A 52 -21.75 3.13 -19.34
N LYS A 53 -22.78 3.28 -20.19
CA LYS A 53 -22.78 2.70 -21.55
C LYS A 53 -21.67 3.26 -22.43
N ARG A 54 -21.39 4.56 -22.37
CA ARG A 54 -20.27 5.17 -23.12
C ARG A 54 -18.91 4.64 -22.64
N GLU A 55 -18.73 4.56 -21.33
CA GLU A 55 -17.50 4.04 -20.72
C GLU A 55 -17.29 2.57 -21.11
N ALA A 56 -18.33 1.74 -20.98
CA ALA A 56 -18.28 0.31 -21.35
C ALA A 56 -17.99 0.13 -22.86
N GLN A 57 -18.61 0.91 -23.73
CA GLN A 57 -18.33 0.87 -25.18
C GLN A 57 -16.87 1.24 -25.49
N ASN A 58 -16.32 2.25 -24.82
CA ASN A 58 -14.95 2.68 -25.08
C ASN A 58 -13.92 1.68 -24.52
N ALA A 59 -14.16 1.15 -23.31
CA ALA A 59 -13.20 0.26 -22.65
C ALA A 59 -13.28 -1.20 -23.12
N PHE A 60 -14.49 -1.68 -23.44
CA PHE A 60 -14.72 -3.11 -23.69
C PHE A 60 -15.36 -3.42 -25.06
N GLY A 61 -15.75 -2.40 -25.83
CA GLY A 61 -16.42 -2.55 -27.11
C GLY A 61 -17.87 -3.08 -27.01
N ASN A 62 -18.43 -3.18 -25.79
CA ASN A 62 -19.79 -3.64 -25.53
C ASN A 62 -20.48 -2.70 -24.53
N PRO A 63 -21.61 -2.03 -24.90
CA PRO A 63 -22.32 -1.11 -24.02
C PRO A 63 -23.36 -1.79 -23.12
N ASP A 64 -23.54 -3.11 -23.18
CA ASP A 64 -24.57 -3.82 -22.42
C ASP A 64 -24.30 -3.74 -20.92
N MET A 65 -25.40 -3.51 -20.15
CA MET A 65 -25.33 -3.27 -18.72
C MET A 65 -26.11 -4.32 -17.93
N LEU A 66 -25.57 -4.70 -16.80
CA LEU A 66 -26.26 -5.40 -15.73
C LEU A 66 -26.77 -4.36 -14.73
N ILE A 67 -27.91 -4.67 -14.08
CA ILE A 67 -28.41 -3.93 -12.93
C ILE A 67 -28.37 -4.85 -11.73
N GLU A 68 -27.64 -4.44 -10.68
CA GLU A 68 -27.51 -5.22 -9.46
C GLU A 68 -27.91 -4.37 -8.26
N ARG A 69 -28.44 -5.01 -7.21
CA ARG A 69 -28.68 -4.34 -5.94
C ARG A 69 -27.34 -3.93 -5.34
N TYR A 70 -27.21 -2.68 -4.93
CA TYR A 70 -26.02 -2.19 -4.25
C TYR A 70 -26.17 -2.36 -2.74
N LEU A 71 -25.22 -3.06 -2.12
CA LEU A 71 -25.14 -3.21 -0.67
C LEU A 71 -24.23 -2.11 -0.12
N THR A 72 -24.68 -1.42 0.91
CA THR A 72 -23.97 -0.23 1.44
C THR A 72 -22.85 -0.58 2.40
N GLN A 73 -22.96 -1.68 3.12
CA GLN A 73 -21.97 -2.11 4.12
C GLN A 73 -21.71 -3.63 4.04
N PRO A 74 -21.43 -4.17 2.85
CA PRO A 74 -21.18 -5.59 2.75
C PRO A 74 -19.77 -5.93 3.22
N ARG A 75 -19.61 -7.19 3.63
CA ARG A 75 -18.29 -7.82 3.70
C ARG A 75 -18.03 -8.55 2.39
N HIS A 76 -16.78 -8.59 1.98
CA HIS A 76 -16.29 -9.38 0.86
C HIS A 76 -15.79 -10.72 1.41
N VAL A 77 -16.58 -11.76 1.26
CA VAL A 77 -16.23 -13.11 1.70
C VAL A 77 -16.17 -14.03 0.49
N GLU A 78 -15.12 -14.81 0.41
CA GLU A 78 -14.88 -15.69 -0.75
C GLU A 78 -14.60 -17.11 -0.33
N ILE A 79 -14.93 -18.05 -1.21
CA ILE A 79 -14.76 -19.49 -0.97
C ILE A 79 -13.72 -20.06 -1.93
N GLN A 80 -12.66 -20.64 -1.38
CA GLN A 80 -11.70 -21.41 -2.17
C GLN A 80 -12.36 -22.73 -2.62
N VAL A 81 -12.49 -22.93 -3.92
CA VAL A 81 -12.94 -24.21 -4.49
C VAL A 81 -11.81 -24.90 -5.22
N PHE A 82 -11.88 -26.21 -5.26
CA PHE A 82 -10.99 -27.04 -6.07
C PHE A 82 -11.79 -28.17 -6.71
N CYS A 83 -11.64 -28.34 -8.03
CA CYS A 83 -12.35 -29.36 -8.80
C CYS A 83 -11.36 -30.23 -9.58
N ASP A 84 -11.65 -31.53 -9.71
CA ASP A 84 -10.88 -32.46 -10.54
C ASP A 84 -11.52 -32.69 -11.92
N GLN A 85 -10.86 -33.50 -12.73
CA GLN A 85 -11.30 -33.80 -14.09
C GLN A 85 -12.53 -34.74 -14.12
N GLU A 86 -12.86 -35.38 -13.00
CA GLU A 86 -14.06 -36.24 -12.86
C GLU A 86 -15.33 -35.45 -12.47
N GLY A 87 -15.18 -34.12 -12.26
CA GLY A 87 -16.28 -33.23 -11.86
C GLY A 87 -16.57 -33.24 -10.36
N LYS A 88 -15.67 -33.83 -9.56
CA LYS A 88 -15.71 -33.76 -8.11
C LYS A 88 -15.15 -32.42 -7.66
N GLY A 89 -15.81 -31.76 -6.72
CA GLY A 89 -15.37 -30.48 -6.17
C GLY A 89 -15.43 -30.45 -4.66
N VAL A 90 -14.49 -29.75 -4.05
CA VAL A 90 -14.45 -29.45 -2.62
C VAL A 90 -14.27 -27.95 -2.41
N TYR A 91 -14.71 -27.45 -1.25
CA TYR A 91 -14.37 -26.11 -0.78
C TYR A 91 -13.40 -26.19 0.41
N LEU A 92 -12.45 -25.25 0.48
CA LEU A 92 -11.33 -25.24 1.42
C LEU A 92 -11.36 -23.99 2.31
N ALA A 93 -12.39 -23.87 3.14
CA ALA A 93 -12.67 -22.71 3.96
C ALA A 93 -13.04 -21.45 3.14
N GLU A 94 -13.34 -20.40 3.88
CA GLU A 94 -13.58 -19.06 3.36
C GLU A 94 -12.45 -18.11 3.77
N ARG A 95 -12.36 -17.01 3.03
CA ARG A 95 -11.52 -15.86 3.37
C ARG A 95 -12.38 -14.61 3.46
N ASP A 96 -12.05 -13.73 4.39
CA ASP A 96 -12.55 -12.36 4.41
C ASP A 96 -11.55 -11.44 3.73
N CYS A 97 -12.00 -10.70 2.73
CA CYS A 97 -11.21 -9.77 1.95
C CYS A 97 -11.85 -8.37 1.97
N SER A 98 -12.58 -8.05 3.03
CA SER A 98 -13.32 -6.79 3.14
C SER A 98 -12.40 -5.58 3.23
N VAL A 99 -11.20 -5.74 3.81
CA VAL A 99 -10.23 -4.65 3.90
C VAL A 99 -9.56 -4.44 2.56
N GLN A 100 -10.09 -3.48 1.81
CA GLN A 100 -9.67 -3.18 0.44
C GLN A 100 -9.71 -1.68 0.17
N ARG A 101 -8.93 -1.24 -0.81
CA ARG A 101 -8.91 0.12 -1.31
C ARG A 101 -9.18 0.13 -2.81
N ARG A 102 -10.22 0.84 -3.25
CA ARG A 102 -10.59 0.89 -4.68
C ARG A 102 -10.64 -0.50 -5.33
N HIS A 103 -11.25 -1.48 -4.62
CA HIS A 103 -11.35 -2.91 -5.01
C HIS A 103 -10.02 -3.69 -4.99
N GLN A 104 -8.92 -3.09 -4.54
CA GLN A 104 -7.66 -3.81 -4.31
C GLN A 104 -7.63 -4.32 -2.87
N LYS A 105 -7.53 -5.62 -2.69
CA LYS A 105 -7.39 -6.27 -1.38
C LYS A 105 -6.07 -5.86 -0.75
N VAL A 106 -6.07 -5.62 0.56
CA VAL A 106 -4.91 -5.10 1.32
C VAL A 106 -4.52 -6.03 2.46
N LEU A 107 -5.53 -6.49 3.20
CA LEU A 107 -5.38 -7.45 4.29
C LEU A 107 -6.50 -8.48 4.19
N GLU A 108 -6.13 -9.75 4.16
CA GLU A 108 -7.04 -10.88 4.05
C GLU A 108 -6.89 -11.80 5.26
N GLU A 109 -7.99 -12.46 5.67
CA GLU A 109 -7.96 -13.40 6.77
C GLU A 109 -8.78 -14.67 6.50
N ALA A 110 -8.35 -15.77 7.09
CA ALA A 110 -9.05 -17.05 7.09
C ALA A 110 -9.00 -17.70 8.49
N PRO A 111 -10.13 -18.28 8.96
CA PRO A 111 -11.48 -18.18 8.41
C PRO A 111 -12.08 -16.77 8.59
N ALA A 112 -13.14 -16.43 7.84
CA ALA A 112 -13.84 -15.16 8.00
C ALA A 112 -14.46 -15.06 9.41
N PRO A 113 -14.18 -13.98 10.18
CA PRO A 113 -14.66 -13.89 11.55
C PRO A 113 -16.18 -13.75 11.62
N GLY A 114 -16.81 -14.37 12.61
CA GLY A 114 -18.23 -14.23 12.88
C GLY A 114 -19.19 -14.99 11.94
N LEU A 115 -18.70 -15.74 10.94
CA LEU A 115 -19.55 -16.62 10.15
C LEU A 115 -19.99 -17.85 10.95
N SER A 116 -21.30 -18.17 10.88
CA SER A 116 -21.82 -19.42 11.44
C SER A 116 -21.40 -20.62 10.59
N GLU A 117 -21.31 -21.81 11.20
CA GLU A 117 -21.03 -23.05 10.48
C GLU A 117 -22.07 -23.33 9.39
N ASP A 118 -23.35 -23.00 9.63
CA ASP A 118 -24.42 -23.17 8.64
C ASP A 118 -24.24 -22.23 7.45
N THR A 119 -23.86 -20.98 7.69
CA THR A 119 -23.55 -20.00 6.62
C THR A 119 -22.34 -20.44 5.81
N ARG A 120 -21.24 -20.82 6.49
CA ARG A 120 -20.01 -21.35 5.86
C ARG A 120 -20.33 -22.53 4.94
N LYS A 121 -21.11 -23.48 5.44
CA LYS A 121 -21.53 -24.64 4.67
C LYS A 121 -22.40 -24.25 3.47
N ALA A 122 -23.37 -23.36 3.66
CA ALA A 122 -24.26 -22.92 2.58
C ALA A 122 -23.48 -22.19 1.46
N MET A 123 -22.55 -21.31 1.82
CA MET A 123 -21.67 -20.62 0.88
C MET A 123 -20.74 -21.61 0.16
N GLY A 124 -20.12 -22.53 0.90
CA GLY A 124 -19.22 -23.55 0.35
C GLY A 124 -19.92 -24.46 -0.66
N GLU A 125 -21.12 -24.96 -0.31
CA GLU A 125 -21.93 -25.77 -1.22
C GLU A 125 -22.38 -24.96 -2.45
N ALA A 126 -22.73 -23.69 -2.29
CA ALA A 126 -23.08 -22.81 -3.41
C ALA A 126 -21.88 -22.60 -4.35
N ALA A 127 -20.69 -22.39 -3.80
CA ALA A 127 -19.46 -22.22 -4.56
C ALA A 127 -19.08 -23.47 -5.37
N VAL A 128 -19.17 -24.66 -4.75
CA VAL A 128 -18.92 -25.93 -5.45
C VAL A 128 -19.94 -26.16 -6.57
N ARG A 129 -21.24 -25.91 -6.32
CA ARG A 129 -22.27 -26.00 -7.37
C ARG A 129 -22.02 -25.05 -8.53
N ALA A 130 -21.57 -23.80 -8.24
CA ALA A 130 -21.25 -22.83 -9.28
C ALA A 130 -20.09 -23.32 -10.16
N ALA A 131 -19.01 -23.84 -9.55
CA ALA A 131 -17.87 -24.39 -10.28
C ALA A 131 -18.26 -25.64 -11.11
N GLN A 132 -19.03 -26.54 -10.53
CA GLN A 132 -19.51 -27.75 -11.24
C GLN A 132 -20.44 -27.43 -12.42
N ALA A 133 -21.28 -26.39 -12.31
CA ALA A 133 -22.19 -25.98 -13.38
C ALA A 133 -21.46 -25.56 -14.67
N ILE A 134 -20.21 -25.12 -14.58
CA ILE A 134 -19.37 -24.75 -15.72
C ILE A 134 -18.30 -25.81 -16.02
N ASN A 135 -18.36 -27.00 -15.41
CA ASN A 135 -17.36 -28.07 -15.52
C ASN A 135 -15.93 -27.56 -15.22
N TYR A 136 -15.79 -26.73 -14.18
CA TYR A 136 -14.52 -26.15 -13.80
C TYR A 136 -13.55 -27.20 -13.28
N VAL A 137 -12.26 -27.06 -13.63
CA VAL A 137 -11.16 -27.92 -13.17
C VAL A 137 -10.02 -27.08 -12.63
N GLY A 138 -9.47 -27.46 -11.49
CA GLY A 138 -8.36 -26.77 -10.82
C GLY A 138 -8.80 -25.88 -9.66
N ALA A 139 -7.90 -25.00 -9.25
CA ALA A 139 -8.13 -24.03 -8.19
C ALA A 139 -8.97 -22.86 -8.70
N GLY A 140 -10.04 -22.53 -8.01
CA GLY A 140 -10.89 -21.37 -8.29
C GLY A 140 -11.40 -20.76 -7.00
N THR A 141 -11.89 -19.54 -7.08
CA THR A 141 -12.47 -18.83 -5.94
C THR A 141 -13.80 -18.24 -6.34
N VAL A 142 -14.82 -18.47 -5.53
CA VAL A 142 -16.14 -17.86 -5.72
C VAL A 142 -16.31 -16.76 -4.69
N GLU A 143 -16.49 -15.54 -5.17
CA GLU A 143 -16.61 -14.34 -4.36
C GLU A 143 -18.07 -14.01 -4.08
N PHE A 144 -18.33 -13.60 -2.82
CA PHE A 144 -19.66 -13.24 -2.34
C PHE A 144 -19.61 -11.90 -1.59
N LEU A 145 -20.70 -11.17 -1.68
CA LEU A 145 -21.00 -10.09 -0.75
C LEU A 145 -21.85 -10.67 0.38
N TYR A 146 -21.37 -10.53 1.60
CA TYR A 146 -22.05 -10.97 2.82
C TYR A 146 -22.62 -9.74 3.54
N ASP A 147 -23.94 -9.71 3.74
CA ASP A 147 -24.65 -8.58 4.33
C ASP A 147 -24.82 -8.77 5.84
N VAL A 148 -25.07 -7.67 6.55
CA VAL A 148 -25.25 -7.62 8.02
C VAL A 148 -26.44 -8.48 8.51
N ASP A 149 -27.41 -8.76 7.65
CA ASP A 149 -28.56 -9.62 7.96
C ASP A 149 -28.25 -11.13 7.83
N GLY A 150 -27.02 -11.50 7.47
CA GLY A 150 -26.58 -12.86 7.26
C GLY A 150 -26.86 -13.42 5.87
N SER A 151 -27.44 -12.63 4.97
CA SER A 151 -27.62 -13.01 3.57
C SER A 151 -26.30 -12.88 2.80
N PHE A 152 -26.12 -13.71 1.76
CA PHE A 152 -24.96 -13.62 0.90
C PHE A 152 -25.36 -13.68 -0.58
N PHE A 153 -24.63 -12.96 -1.41
CA PHE A 153 -24.92 -12.81 -2.82
C PHE A 153 -23.68 -13.13 -3.65
N PHE A 154 -23.84 -13.92 -4.68
CA PHE A 154 -22.77 -14.21 -5.64
C PHE A 154 -22.31 -12.92 -6.33
N MET A 155 -21.00 -12.72 -6.40
CA MET A 155 -20.40 -11.58 -7.08
C MET A 155 -19.71 -12.02 -8.37
N GLU A 156 -18.69 -12.87 -8.26
CA GLU A 156 -17.97 -13.41 -9.42
C GLU A 156 -17.22 -14.70 -9.06
N MET A 157 -16.68 -15.37 -10.08
CA MET A 157 -15.75 -16.48 -9.91
C MET A 157 -14.41 -16.15 -10.54
N ASN A 158 -13.36 -16.23 -9.76
CA ASN A 158 -11.98 -16.16 -10.24
C ASN A 158 -11.52 -17.56 -10.64
N THR A 159 -11.26 -17.74 -11.95
CA THR A 159 -10.87 -19.03 -12.54
C THR A 159 -9.36 -19.22 -12.53
N ARG A 160 -8.74 -18.98 -11.41
CA ARG A 160 -7.29 -19.07 -11.16
C ARG A 160 -7.02 -19.21 -9.67
N LEU A 161 -5.80 -19.60 -9.33
CA LEU A 161 -5.31 -19.44 -7.97
C LEU A 161 -5.18 -17.94 -7.65
N GLN A 162 -5.66 -17.52 -6.50
CA GLN A 162 -5.59 -16.12 -6.06
C GLN A 162 -4.32 -15.84 -5.24
N VAL A 163 -4.00 -14.54 -5.10
CA VAL A 163 -2.83 -14.06 -4.34
C VAL A 163 -2.91 -14.54 -2.89
N GLU A 164 -4.09 -14.44 -2.29
CA GLU A 164 -4.40 -14.71 -0.88
C GLU A 164 -4.63 -16.20 -0.53
N HIS A 165 -4.31 -17.12 -1.45
CA HIS A 165 -4.39 -18.57 -1.17
C HIS A 165 -3.58 -19.03 0.06
N PRO A 166 -2.45 -18.38 0.43
CA PRO A 166 -1.66 -18.82 1.58
C PRO A 166 -2.41 -18.85 2.89
N VAL A 167 -3.37 -17.94 3.14
CA VAL A 167 -4.16 -18.01 4.39
C VAL A 167 -5.02 -19.27 4.45
N THR A 168 -5.53 -19.74 3.30
CA THR A 168 -6.24 -21.03 3.21
C THR A 168 -5.29 -22.20 3.45
N GLU A 169 -4.09 -22.18 2.88
CA GLU A 169 -3.06 -23.20 3.11
C GLU A 169 -2.69 -23.30 4.59
N MET A 170 -2.47 -22.16 5.26
CA MET A 170 -2.09 -22.11 6.67
C MET A 170 -3.16 -22.67 7.60
N VAL A 171 -4.46 -22.42 7.33
CA VAL A 171 -5.53 -22.92 8.18
C VAL A 171 -5.98 -24.34 7.84
N THR A 172 -5.75 -24.82 6.60
CA THR A 172 -6.15 -26.19 6.19
C THR A 172 -5.01 -27.18 6.19
N GLY A 173 -3.77 -26.70 6.17
CA GLY A 173 -2.56 -27.54 6.05
C GLY A 173 -2.42 -28.20 4.67
N GLN A 174 -3.03 -27.62 3.63
CA GLN A 174 -2.97 -28.12 2.25
C GLN A 174 -2.06 -27.21 1.41
N ASP A 175 -1.33 -27.78 0.46
CA ASP A 175 -0.58 -27.06 -0.57
C ASP A 175 -1.42 -27.02 -1.86
N LEU A 176 -1.96 -25.83 -2.17
CA LEU A 176 -2.86 -25.66 -3.30
C LEU A 176 -2.13 -25.67 -4.64
N VAL A 177 -0.86 -25.32 -4.67
CA VAL A 177 -0.01 -25.39 -5.87
C VAL A 177 0.29 -26.86 -6.19
N GLU A 178 0.61 -27.66 -5.18
CA GLU A 178 0.76 -29.10 -5.34
C GLU A 178 -0.54 -29.76 -5.86
N TRP A 179 -1.69 -29.32 -5.34
CA TRP A 179 -2.99 -29.81 -5.82
C TRP A 179 -3.22 -29.44 -7.28
N GLN A 180 -2.85 -28.23 -7.72
CA GLN A 180 -2.97 -27.84 -9.14
C GLN A 180 -2.15 -28.78 -10.04
N LEU A 181 -0.92 -29.10 -9.64
CA LEU A 181 -0.07 -30.02 -10.40
C LEU A 181 -0.63 -31.44 -10.45
N LYS A 182 -1.13 -31.98 -9.35
CA LYS A 182 -1.76 -33.31 -9.27
C LYS A 182 -2.99 -33.41 -10.14
N VAL A 183 -3.91 -32.45 -10.03
CA VAL A 183 -5.14 -32.41 -10.84
C VAL A 183 -4.84 -32.23 -12.32
N ALA A 184 -3.87 -31.39 -12.67
CA ALA A 184 -3.43 -31.22 -14.06
C ALA A 184 -2.82 -32.51 -14.64
N TRP A 185 -2.16 -33.32 -13.80
CA TRP A 185 -1.63 -34.63 -14.16
C TRP A 185 -2.73 -35.69 -14.37
N GLY A 186 -3.93 -35.45 -13.88
CA GLY A 186 -5.08 -36.36 -13.98
C GLY A 186 -5.39 -37.11 -12.68
N ASP A 187 -4.75 -36.74 -11.56
CA ASP A 187 -5.06 -37.32 -10.27
C ASP A 187 -6.42 -36.79 -9.75
N ALA A 188 -7.12 -37.62 -8.97
CA ALA A 188 -8.29 -37.20 -8.22
C ALA A 188 -7.90 -36.24 -7.08
N LEU A 189 -8.88 -35.48 -6.57
CA LEU A 189 -8.67 -34.62 -5.41
C LEU A 189 -8.13 -35.42 -4.21
N PRO A 190 -7.10 -34.88 -3.50
CA PRO A 190 -6.46 -35.58 -2.38
C PRO A 190 -7.37 -35.82 -1.17
N LEU A 191 -8.43 -35.00 -1.02
CA LEU A 191 -9.36 -35.04 0.12
C LEU A 191 -10.82 -35.04 -0.32
N GLU A 192 -11.65 -35.70 0.48
CA GLU A 192 -13.10 -35.53 0.46
C GLU A 192 -13.50 -34.32 1.31
N GLN A 193 -14.66 -33.70 1.03
CA GLN A 193 -15.15 -32.54 1.80
C GLN A 193 -15.19 -32.79 3.31
N SER A 194 -15.56 -34.01 3.74
CA SER A 194 -15.61 -34.39 5.16
C SER A 194 -14.25 -34.45 5.87
N GLN A 195 -13.16 -34.49 5.10
CA GLN A 195 -11.77 -34.56 5.59
C GLN A 195 -11.15 -33.16 5.67
N VAL A 196 -11.73 -32.15 5.02
CA VAL A 196 -11.28 -30.76 5.12
C VAL A 196 -11.52 -30.26 6.54
N LYS A 197 -10.45 -29.80 7.18
CA LYS A 197 -10.49 -29.23 8.53
C LYS A 197 -9.77 -27.90 8.53
N THR A 198 -10.33 -26.94 9.24
CA THR A 198 -9.69 -25.66 9.50
C THR A 198 -9.16 -25.62 10.94
N ARG A 199 -7.97 -25.06 11.12
CA ARG A 199 -7.33 -24.90 12.43
C ARG A 199 -6.70 -23.52 12.55
N GLY A 200 -6.94 -22.88 13.69
CA GLY A 200 -6.38 -21.56 13.99
C GLY A 200 -6.94 -20.47 13.10
N HIS A 201 -6.14 -19.43 12.94
CA HIS A 201 -6.48 -18.24 12.15
C HIS A 201 -5.24 -17.73 11.43
N ALA A 202 -5.37 -17.36 10.18
CA ALA A 202 -4.30 -16.81 9.37
C ALA A 202 -4.68 -15.44 8.82
N LEU A 203 -3.68 -14.58 8.69
CA LEU A 203 -3.78 -13.25 8.08
C LEU A 203 -2.70 -13.14 6.99
N GLU A 204 -3.04 -12.49 5.89
CA GLU A 204 -2.10 -12.10 4.85
C GLU A 204 -2.14 -10.58 4.69
N ALA A 205 -0.98 -9.95 4.66
CA ALA A 205 -0.82 -8.53 4.35
C ALA A 205 -0.01 -8.38 3.06
N ARG A 206 -0.52 -7.60 2.12
CA ARG A 206 0.17 -7.31 0.86
C ARG A 206 1.11 -6.13 1.04
N ILE A 207 2.41 -6.38 0.94
CA ILE A 207 3.44 -5.34 1.01
C ILE A 207 3.60 -4.72 -0.37
N TYR A 208 3.26 -3.42 -0.48
CA TYR A 208 3.34 -2.66 -1.71
C TYR A 208 4.39 -1.56 -1.64
N ALA A 209 5.06 -1.31 -2.77
CA ALA A 209 5.85 -0.09 -2.98
C ALA A 209 4.90 1.06 -3.34
N GLU A 210 4.31 1.68 -2.33
CA GLU A 210 3.32 2.75 -2.45
C GLU A 210 3.52 3.79 -1.35
N ASP A 211 3.13 5.05 -1.61
CA ASP A 211 3.10 6.11 -0.61
C ASP A 211 1.67 6.33 -0.09
N PRO A 212 1.31 5.79 1.09
CA PRO A 212 -0.03 5.96 1.66
C PRO A 212 -0.40 7.43 1.96
N ASP A 213 0.58 8.28 2.25
CA ASP A 213 0.36 9.69 2.54
C ASP A 213 0.02 10.49 1.27
N GLN A 214 0.36 9.95 0.07
CA GLN A 214 0.02 10.49 -1.24
C GLN A 214 -1.03 9.63 -1.97
N ASP A 215 -2.10 9.25 -1.28
CA ASP A 215 -3.19 8.44 -1.82
C ASP A 215 -2.73 7.13 -2.47
N PHE A 216 -1.69 6.51 -1.87
CA PHE A 216 -1.07 5.25 -2.31
C PHE A 216 -0.48 5.34 -3.72
N LEU A 217 0.16 6.45 -4.02
CA LEU A 217 0.91 6.58 -5.26
C LEU A 217 2.00 5.51 -5.32
N PRO A 218 2.09 4.71 -6.40
CA PRO A 218 3.15 3.73 -6.56
C PRO A 218 4.53 4.36 -6.49
N ALA A 219 5.45 3.72 -5.78
CA ALA A 219 6.82 4.15 -5.64
C ALA A 219 7.76 3.24 -6.43
N THR A 220 8.68 3.84 -7.18
CA THR A 220 9.74 3.13 -7.88
C THR A 220 11.08 3.39 -7.22
N GLY A 221 12.06 2.54 -7.47
CA GLY A 221 13.41 2.72 -6.95
C GLY A 221 14.09 1.40 -6.62
N ASN A 222 15.27 1.49 -6.02
CA ASN A 222 16.08 0.34 -5.65
C ASN A 222 15.84 -0.04 -4.18
N LEU A 223 15.63 -1.33 -3.90
CA LEU A 223 15.52 -1.89 -2.56
C LEU A 223 16.89 -1.95 -1.89
N ARG A 224 17.40 -0.80 -1.46
CA ARG A 224 18.77 -0.66 -0.92
C ARG A 224 18.98 -1.38 0.41
N TYR A 225 17.92 -1.66 1.11
CA TYR A 225 17.89 -2.43 2.34
C TYR A 225 16.58 -3.17 2.42
N LEU A 226 16.64 -4.46 2.67
CA LEU A 226 15.49 -5.33 2.83
C LEU A 226 15.77 -6.32 3.96
N SER A 227 15.00 -6.23 5.03
CA SER A 227 15.01 -7.19 6.13
C SER A 227 13.58 -7.68 6.36
N THR A 228 13.38 -8.98 6.20
CA THR A 228 12.10 -9.64 6.45
C THR A 228 12.04 -10.17 7.88
N PRO A 229 10.85 -10.39 8.46
CA PRO A 229 10.73 -11.14 9.70
C PRO A 229 11.22 -12.57 9.52
N ASP A 230 11.70 -13.18 10.62
CA ASP A 230 12.14 -14.57 10.61
C ASP A 230 10.98 -15.52 10.27
N GLU A 231 11.17 -16.34 9.24
CA GLU A 231 10.18 -17.35 8.84
C GLU A 231 10.12 -18.50 9.84
N SER A 232 8.92 -19.04 10.03
CA SER A 232 8.65 -20.13 10.96
C SER A 232 7.36 -20.86 10.57
N ALA A 233 6.90 -21.81 11.38
CA ALA A 233 5.58 -22.40 11.22
C ALA A 233 4.42 -21.39 11.37
N HIS A 234 4.72 -20.19 11.89
CA HIS A 234 3.75 -19.13 12.17
C HIS A 234 3.92 -17.89 11.31
N VAL A 235 5.03 -17.74 10.61
CA VAL A 235 5.34 -16.57 9.76
C VAL A 235 5.92 -17.07 8.46
N ARG A 236 5.32 -16.67 7.35
CA ARG A 236 5.72 -16.98 5.98
C ARG A 236 5.83 -15.69 5.18
N VAL A 237 6.85 -15.59 4.34
CA VAL A 237 7.04 -14.45 3.43
C VAL A 237 7.14 -14.98 2.01
N ASP A 238 6.13 -14.66 1.18
CA ASP A 238 6.16 -14.96 -0.24
C ASP A 238 6.61 -13.70 -0.98
N THR A 239 7.80 -13.73 -1.57
CA THR A 239 8.39 -12.57 -2.25
C THR A 239 9.00 -12.95 -3.59
N GLY A 240 9.01 -12.00 -4.52
CA GLY A 240 9.68 -12.13 -5.81
C GLY A 240 10.90 -11.20 -5.93
N VAL A 241 11.30 -10.53 -4.84
CA VAL A 241 12.40 -9.57 -4.83
C VAL A 241 13.41 -9.88 -3.72
N THR A 242 14.64 -9.39 -3.91
CA THR A 242 15.73 -9.44 -2.94
C THR A 242 16.32 -8.04 -2.75
N GLU A 243 17.14 -7.88 -1.71
CA GLU A 243 17.90 -6.63 -1.52
C GLU A 243 18.74 -6.33 -2.75
N GLY A 244 18.69 -5.08 -3.21
CA GLY A 244 19.36 -4.60 -4.41
C GLY A 244 18.51 -4.62 -5.68
N ASP A 245 17.34 -5.27 -5.67
CA ASP A 245 16.44 -5.28 -6.82
C ASP A 245 15.76 -3.91 -7.04
N ASP A 246 15.41 -3.64 -8.30
CA ASP A 246 14.69 -2.43 -8.69
C ASP A 246 13.19 -2.69 -8.82
N ILE A 247 12.40 -1.86 -8.16
CA ILE A 247 10.95 -1.79 -8.37
C ILE A 247 10.68 -0.89 -9.57
N SER A 248 10.17 -1.49 -10.65
CA SER A 248 9.95 -0.83 -11.93
C SER A 248 8.47 -0.51 -12.17
N ILE A 249 8.21 0.41 -13.11
CA ILE A 249 6.85 0.77 -13.56
C ILE A 249 6.13 -0.32 -14.36
N HIS A 250 6.84 -1.36 -14.79
CA HIS A 250 6.31 -2.35 -15.75
C HIS A 250 5.48 -3.45 -15.09
N TYR A 251 5.55 -3.59 -13.77
CA TYR A 251 4.86 -4.61 -12.99
C TYR A 251 3.98 -3.98 -11.91
N ASP A 252 3.16 -4.81 -11.28
CA ASP A 252 2.42 -4.46 -10.08
C ASP A 252 3.39 -4.07 -8.95
N PRO A 253 3.12 -3.01 -8.17
CA PRO A 253 4.02 -2.55 -7.11
C PRO A 253 4.07 -3.49 -5.90
N MET A 254 3.40 -4.65 -5.92
CA MET A 254 3.44 -5.62 -4.84
C MET A 254 4.84 -6.25 -4.71
N ILE A 255 5.51 -5.97 -3.62
CA ILE A 255 6.84 -6.46 -3.29
C ILE A 255 6.76 -7.89 -2.77
N ALA A 256 5.84 -8.12 -1.84
CA ALA A 256 5.71 -9.39 -1.13
C ALA A 256 4.33 -9.55 -0.50
N LYS A 257 4.08 -10.77 0.00
CA LYS A 257 3.00 -11.09 0.92
C LYS A 257 3.60 -11.53 2.24
N LEU A 258 3.13 -10.95 3.33
CA LEU A 258 3.45 -11.39 4.68
C LEU A 258 2.26 -12.17 5.22
N ILE A 259 2.45 -13.45 5.52
CA ILE A 259 1.42 -14.34 6.02
C ILE A 259 1.76 -14.77 7.43
N VAL A 260 0.80 -14.71 8.33
CA VAL A 260 0.94 -15.19 9.69
C VAL A 260 -0.19 -16.14 10.06
N TRP A 261 0.09 -17.06 10.98
CA TRP A 261 -0.88 -18.00 11.54
C TRP A 261 -0.71 -18.12 13.05
N ASP A 262 -1.83 -18.26 13.75
CA ASP A 262 -1.83 -18.64 15.17
C ASP A 262 -3.10 -19.43 15.55
N GLU A 263 -3.17 -19.89 16.80
CA GLU A 263 -4.30 -20.70 17.31
C GLU A 263 -5.61 -19.89 17.38
N THR A 264 -5.53 -18.58 17.58
CA THR A 264 -6.70 -17.67 17.65
C THR A 264 -6.48 -16.43 16.81
N ARG A 265 -7.58 -15.77 16.41
CA ARG A 265 -7.54 -14.51 15.64
C ARG A 265 -6.72 -13.44 16.34
N ASP A 266 -6.94 -13.21 17.63
CA ASP A 266 -6.21 -12.19 18.40
C ASP A 266 -4.70 -12.44 18.43
N GLN A 267 -4.30 -13.71 18.56
CA GLN A 267 -2.88 -14.09 18.52
C GLN A 267 -2.32 -13.88 17.11
N ALA A 268 -3.06 -14.24 16.05
CA ALA A 268 -2.64 -14.00 14.66
C ALA A 268 -2.51 -12.51 14.37
N ILE A 269 -3.44 -11.67 14.83
CA ILE A 269 -3.35 -10.20 14.72
C ILE A 269 -2.09 -9.68 15.44
N ASN A 270 -1.84 -10.08 16.68
CA ASN A 270 -0.66 -9.66 17.42
C ASN A 270 0.63 -10.08 16.71
N ARG A 271 0.64 -11.28 16.11
CA ARG A 271 1.76 -11.77 15.31
C ARG A 271 1.96 -10.96 14.03
N MET A 272 0.88 -10.57 13.35
CA MET A 272 0.94 -9.70 12.17
C MET A 272 1.55 -8.35 12.51
N VAL A 273 1.09 -7.71 13.59
CA VAL A 273 1.64 -6.43 14.07
C VAL A 273 3.14 -6.56 14.34
N GLN A 274 3.56 -7.59 15.08
CA GLN A 274 4.98 -7.83 15.36
C GLN A 274 5.80 -8.15 14.10
N ALA A 275 5.25 -8.94 13.17
CA ALA A 275 5.95 -9.27 11.93
C ALA A 275 6.13 -8.03 11.04
N LEU A 276 5.14 -7.13 10.99
CA LEU A 276 5.25 -5.85 10.27
C LEU A 276 6.29 -4.91 10.88
N GLU A 277 6.49 -4.92 12.21
CA GLU A 277 7.57 -4.17 12.87
C GLU A 277 8.97 -4.67 12.47
N HIS A 278 9.07 -5.96 12.13
CA HIS A 278 10.30 -6.58 11.69
C HIS A 278 10.49 -6.55 10.15
N TYR A 279 9.48 -6.12 9.40
CA TYR A 279 9.58 -5.95 7.96
C TYR A 279 10.12 -4.56 7.63
N ARG A 280 11.36 -4.46 7.19
CA ARG A 280 12.08 -3.19 7.01
C ARG A 280 12.58 -3.04 5.59
N ILE A 281 12.22 -1.93 4.97
CA ILE A 281 12.61 -1.60 3.60
C ILE A 281 13.12 -0.17 3.55
N ALA A 282 14.26 0.04 2.89
CA ALA A 282 14.74 1.37 2.54
C ALA A 282 15.06 1.45 1.05
N GLY A 283 14.82 2.63 0.47
CA GLY A 283 15.05 2.92 -0.94
C GLY A 283 13.78 3.21 -1.72
N VAL A 284 12.64 2.68 -1.28
CA VAL A 284 11.31 2.96 -1.82
C VAL A 284 10.33 3.26 -0.68
N LYS A 285 9.27 4.01 -0.98
CA LYS A 285 8.13 4.17 -0.08
C LYS A 285 7.32 2.88 -0.05
N THR A 286 6.78 2.52 1.13
CA THR A 286 5.97 1.30 1.30
C THR A 286 4.74 1.55 2.15
N ASN A 287 3.76 0.64 2.04
CA ASN A 287 2.54 0.67 2.83
C ASN A 287 2.67 0.00 4.22
N ILE A 288 3.86 -0.39 4.67
CA ILE A 288 4.08 -1.15 5.91
C ILE A 288 3.51 -0.41 7.13
N ARG A 289 3.77 0.89 7.27
CA ARG A 289 3.23 1.71 8.36
C ARG A 289 1.70 1.70 8.39
N PHE A 290 1.07 1.82 7.23
CA PHE A 290 -0.37 1.74 7.07
C PHE A 290 -0.90 0.36 7.46
N LEU A 291 -0.27 -0.73 6.99
CA LEU A 291 -0.64 -2.10 7.35
C LEU A 291 -0.51 -2.37 8.85
N HIS A 292 0.54 -1.84 9.48
CA HIS A 292 0.73 -1.94 10.93
C HIS A 292 -0.39 -1.24 11.69
N ALA A 293 -0.73 0.01 11.31
CA ALA A 293 -1.82 0.75 11.92
C ALA A 293 -3.17 0.07 11.70
N LEU A 294 -3.39 -0.52 10.52
CA LEU A 294 -4.61 -1.25 10.17
C LEU A 294 -4.77 -2.51 11.02
N ALA A 295 -3.73 -3.36 11.08
CA ALA A 295 -3.77 -4.60 11.85
C ALA A 295 -3.96 -4.33 13.36
N ASP A 296 -3.42 -3.21 13.88
CA ASP A 296 -3.55 -2.82 15.29
C ASP A 296 -4.84 -2.05 15.60
N ALA A 297 -5.58 -1.59 14.59
CA ALA A 297 -6.79 -0.79 14.78
C ALA A 297 -7.89 -1.55 15.54
N GLN A 298 -8.48 -0.91 16.54
CA GLN A 298 -9.53 -1.51 17.37
C GLN A 298 -10.71 -2.06 16.55
N PRO A 299 -11.26 -1.34 15.54
CA PRO A 299 -12.34 -1.87 14.71
C PRO A 299 -11.95 -3.16 13.97
N PHE A 300 -10.70 -3.28 13.49
CA PHE A 300 -10.20 -4.51 12.87
C PHE A 300 -10.13 -5.65 13.89
N ARG A 301 -9.62 -5.39 15.09
CA ARG A 301 -9.57 -6.37 16.18
C ARG A 301 -10.95 -6.87 16.59
N GLU A 302 -11.96 -6.00 16.58
CA GLU A 302 -13.36 -6.32 16.88
C GLU A 302 -14.12 -6.96 15.72
N ALA A 303 -13.46 -7.14 14.56
CA ALA A 303 -14.06 -7.67 13.34
C ALA A 303 -15.24 -6.83 12.80
N ASP A 304 -15.22 -5.52 13.01
CA ASP A 304 -16.14 -4.56 12.39
C ASP A 304 -15.71 -4.29 10.94
N LEU A 305 -15.93 -5.28 10.08
CA LEU A 305 -15.38 -5.35 8.73
C LEU A 305 -16.45 -4.99 7.70
N THR A 306 -16.10 -4.07 6.81
CA THR A 306 -16.88 -3.73 5.61
C THR A 306 -15.95 -3.42 4.45
N THR A 307 -16.46 -3.41 3.23
CA THR A 307 -15.69 -2.97 2.05
C THR A 307 -15.33 -1.48 2.09
N GLY A 308 -15.96 -0.69 2.96
CA GLY A 308 -15.66 0.72 3.26
C GLY A 308 -14.69 0.93 4.41
N PHE A 309 -14.15 -0.13 5.02
CA PHE A 309 -13.37 -0.08 6.27
C PHE A 309 -12.28 1.00 6.29
N ILE A 310 -11.51 1.11 5.22
CA ILE A 310 -10.38 2.06 5.14
C ILE A 310 -10.87 3.50 5.14
N GLU A 311 -11.94 3.80 4.41
CA GLU A 311 -12.51 5.15 4.35
C GLU A 311 -13.19 5.53 5.67
N ASP A 312 -13.92 4.59 6.28
CA ASP A 312 -14.65 4.81 7.53
C ASP A 312 -13.70 5.07 8.73
N HIS A 313 -12.48 4.49 8.68
CA HIS A 313 -11.50 4.57 9.77
C HIS A 313 -10.22 5.34 9.40
N ARG A 314 -10.28 6.20 8.38
CA ARG A 314 -9.10 6.90 7.82
C ARG A 314 -8.22 7.57 8.89
N GLU A 315 -8.79 8.26 9.86
CA GLU A 315 -8.03 8.96 10.92
C GLU A 315 -7.21 8.01 11.80
N LEU A 316 -7.69 6.79 12.03
CA LEU A 316 -6.99 5.77 12.81
C LEU A 316 -5.86 5.11 12.01
N LEU A 317 -6.04 4.97 10.70
CA LEU A 317 -5.13 4.23 9.82
C LEU A 317 -3.95 5.08 9.36
N PHE A 318 -4.01 6.42 9.51
CA PHE A 318 -2.93 7.36 9.20
C PHE A 318 -2.49 8.13 10.46
N PRO A 319 -2.01 7.43 11.50
CA PRO A 319 -1.58 8.07 12.73
C PRO A 319 -0.34 8.94 12.47
N LYS A 320 -0.18 9.98 13.30
CA LYS A 320 1.10 10.72 13.34
C LYS A 320 2.22 9.78 13.81
N SER A 321 3.45 10.07 13.39
CA SER A 321 4.61 9.28 13.82
C SER A 321 4.68 9.15 15.35
N LYS A 322 4.94 7.94 15.82
CA LYS A 322 5.11 7.62 17.24
C LYS A 322 6.43 8.20 17.79
N LEU A 323 7.41 8.38 16.93
CA LEU A 323 8.72 8.91 17.31
C LEU A 323 8.70 10.44 17.21
N ASP A 324 8.86 11.09 18.36
CA ASP A 324 9.03 12.54 18.44
C ASP A 324 10.25 13.01 17.62
N THR A 325 10.11 14.06 16.82
CA THR A 325 11.14 14.55 15.89
C THR A 325 12.47 14.82 16.58
N HIS A 326 12.48 15.42 17.76
CA HIS A 326 13.72 15.67 18.48
C HIS A 326 14.42 14.37 18.88
N LYS A 327 13.67 13.39 19.39
CA LYS A 327 14.22 12.06 19.72
C LYS A 327 14.72 11.34 18.48
N ALA A 328 14.00 11.44 17.36
CA ALA A 328 14.43 10.87 16.08
C ALA A 328 15.76 11.47 15.62
N LEU A 329 15.92 12.80 15.69
CA LEU A 329 17.16 13.50 15.36
C LEU A 329 18.32 13.09 16.28
N VAL A 330 18.06 12.91 17.59
CA VAL A 330 19.07 12.43 18.55
C VAL A 330 19.50 11.00 18.25
N LEU A 331 18.56 10.10 17.89
CA LEU A 331 18.87 8.73 17.49
C LEU A 331 19.63 8.70 16.17
N ALA A 332 19.23 9.55 15.20
CA ALA A 332 19.93 9.69 13.92
C ALA A 332 21.38 10.17 14.13
N ALA A 333 21.58 11.16 15.00
CA ALA A 333 22.93 11.60 15.38
C ALA A 333 23.74 10.45 15.98
N GLY A 334 23.16 9.69 16.92
CA GLY A 334 23.80 8.53 17.52
C GLY A 334 24.20 7.48 16.49
N PHE A 335 23.28 7.13 15.57
CA PHE A 335 23.53 6.17 14.50
C PHE A 335 24.70 6.61 13.60
N VAL A 336 24.65 7.85 13.12
CA VAL A 336 25.71 8.42 12.25
C VAL A 336 27.08 8.42 12.95
N LEU A 337 27.11 8.81 14.22
CA LEU A 337 28.36 8.89 14.97
C LEU A 337 28.95 7.51 15.27
N GLU A 338 28.14 6.58 15.72
CA GLU A 338 28.59 5.19 15.98
C GLU A 338 29.03 4.50 14.69
N GLN A 339 28.34 4.71 13.56
CA GLN A 339 28.77 4.18 12.28
C GLN A 339 30.08 4.80 11.78
N ARG A 340 30.33 6.10 12.06
CA ARG A 340 31.63 6.71 11.77
C ARG A 340 32.74 6.06 12.58
N LYS A 341 32.50 5.78 13.87
CA LYS A 341 33.47 5.07 14.74
C LYS A 341 33.77 3.66 14.25
N SER A 342 32.76 2.90 13.81
CA SER A 342 32.95 1.53 13.32
C SER A 342 33.81 1.46 12.04
N ARG A 343 33.83 2.55 11.25
CA ARG A 343 34.65 2.69 10.03
C ARG A 343 36.08 3.20 10.33
N GLU A 344 36.43 3.46 11.59
CA GLU A 344 37.79 3.89 11.94
C GLU A 344 38.81 2.84 11.55
N VAL A 345 39.80 3.25 10.79
CA VAL A 345 40.96 2.41 10.46
C VAL A 345 41.71 2.12 11.76
N VAL A 346 41.84 0.87 12.13
CA VAL A 346 42.64 0.44 13.27
C VAL A 346 44.07 0.98 13.04
N SER A 347 44.44 2.03 13.75
CA SER A 347 45.79 2.57 13.70
C SER A 347 46.79 1.54 14.22
N THR A 348 47.94 1.42 13.58
CA THR A 348 49.08 0.64 14.09
C THR A 348 49.62 1.19 15.40
N ASP A 349 49.27 2.43 15.76
CA ASP A 349 49.53 3.06 17.06
C ASP A 349 48.21 3.38 17.79
N PRO A 350 47.67 2.42 18.58
CA PRO A 350 46.40 2.58 19.30
C PRO A 350 46.48 3.65 20.40
N TRP A 351 47.65 4.14 20.73
CA TRP A 351 47.86 5.13 21.76
C TRP A 351 48.02 6.56 21.18
N SER A 352 48.07 6.68 19.85
CA SER A 352 48.16 7.99 19.20
C SER A 352 46.88 8.79 19.38
N PRO A 353 46.91 9.99 19.96
CA PRO A 353 45.75 10.86 20.04
C PRO A 353 45.23 11.31 18.66
N PHE A 354 46.06 11.19 17.62
CA PHE A 354 45.71 11.55 16.24
C PHE A 354 44.92 10.44 15.51
N GLY A 355 44.91 9.22 16.06
CA GLY A 355 44.11 8.10 15.52
C GLY A 355 42.67 8.05 16.04
N ARG A 356 42.28 8.89 16.96
CA ARG A 356 40.95 8.94 17.54
C ARG A 356 40.08 10.03 16.90
N GLN A 357 38.91 9.66 16.40
CA GLN A 357 37.93 10.59 15.84
C GLN A 357 36.89 11.03 16.89
N ASN A 358 37.35 11.45 18.06
CA ASN A 358 36.50 11.78 19.21
C ASN A 358 36.31 13.29 19.44
N SER A 359 36.60 14.13 18.46
CA SER A 359 36.47 15.59 18.52
C SER A 359 37.23 16.24 19.70
N TRP A 360 38.18 15.52 20.33
CA TRP A 360 38.96 16.02 21.45
C TRP A 360 39.79 17.26 21.06
N ARG A 361 39.80 18.26 21.91
CA ARG A 361 40.65 19.48 21.79
C ARG A 361 41.35 19.74 23.10
N MET A 362 42.60 20.15 23.02
CA MET A 362 43.36 20.51 24.19
C MET A 362 42.82 21.82 24.79
N ASN A 363 42.47 21.81 26.08
CA ASN A 363 41.98 22.95 26.85
C ASN A 363 40.69 23.62 26.33
N SER A 364 39.92 22.94 25.48
CA SER A 364 38.62 23.45 25.04
C SER A 364 37.66 22.29 24.77
N GLU A 365 36.38 22.52 25.01
CA GLU A 365 35.30 21.62 24.55
C GLU A 365 34.96 22.01 23.11
N TYR A 366 34.83 21.03 22.27
CA TYR A 366 34.40 21.23 20.89
C TYR A 366 33.12 20.44 20.63
N ALA A 367 32.01 21.15 20.44
CA ALA A 367 30.81 20.58 19.96
C ALA A 367 30.86 20.52 18.43
N GLN A 368 30.89 19.29 17.87
CA GLN A 368 30.89 19.11 16.41
C GLN A 368 29.51 19.42 15.84
N PRO A 369 29.44 20.18 14.76
CA PRO A 369 28.17 20.40 14.07
C PRO A 369 27.79 19.14 13.31
N LEU A 370 26.49 18.84 13.34
CA LEU A 370 25.88 17.81 12.51
C LEU A 370 24.56 18.37 11.98
N GLN A 371 24.44 18.44 10.67
CA GLN A 371 23.23 18.90 10.02
C GLN A 371 22.47 17.71 9.48
N LEU A 372 21.19 17.60 9.82
CA LEU A 372 20.28 16.57 9.34
C LEU A 372 19.10 17.22 8.62
N GLN A 373 18.85 16.80 7.40
CA GLN A 373 17.71 17.27 6.61
C GLN A 373 16.56 16.26 6.74
N VAL A 374 15.39 16.75 7.15
CA VAL A 374 14.13 15.96 7.25
C VAL A 374 13.11 16.61 6.33
N GLY A 375 12.79 15.97 5.22
CA GLY A 375 12.02 16.60 4.16
C GLY A 375 12.75 17.81 3.62
N GLU A 376 12.14 19.00 3.68
CA GLU A 376 12.74 20.26 3.24
C GLU A 376 13.47 21.01 4.38
N GLU A 377 13.27 20.60 5.63
CA GLU A 377 13.85 21.29 6.79
C GLU A 377 15.24 20.78 7.14
N ILE A 378 16.18 21.72 7.35
CA ILE A 378 17.54 21.43 7.83
C ILE A 378 17.60 21.71 9.32
N HIS A 379 17.94 20.69 10.10
CA HIS A 379 18.11 20.77 11.54
C HIS A 379 19.59 20.84 11.88
N ASP A 380 20.00 21.95 12.53
CA ASP A 380 21.36 22.17 13.03
C ASP A 380 21.50 21.51 14.41
N LEU A 381 22.24 20.42 14.49
CA LEU A 381 22.61 19.79 15.75
C LEU A 381 24.06 20.15 16.13
N LYS A 382 24.30 20.20 17.44
CA LYS A 382 25.66 20.27 18.00
C LYS A 382 25.84 19.07 18.91
N VAL A 383 26.91 18.32 18.70
CA VAL A 383 27.22 17.13 19.49
C VAL A 383 28.53 17.28 20.23
N LEU A 384 28.44 17.21 21.55
CA LEU A 384 29.61 17.17 22.43
C LEU A 384 29.84 15.76 22.91
N GLU A 385 30.98 15.17 22.57
CA GLU A 385 31.36 13.82 22.99
C GLU A 385 32.25 13.88 24.24
N ARG A 386 31.87 13.05 25.26
CA ARG A 386 32.64 12.86 26.49
C ARG A 386 32.57 11.40 26.93
N ASP A 387 33.68 10.73 27.03
CA ASP A 387 33.78 9.37 27.59
C ASP A 387 32.69 8.40 27.12
N ASP A 388 32.57 8.21 25.82
CA ASP A 388 31.54 7.36 25.16
C ASP A 388 30.08 7.80 25.39
N ARG A 389 29.87 9.05 25.80
CA ARG A 389 28.55 9.68 25.93
C ARG A 389 28.49 10.92 25.05
N TYR A 390 27.31 11.21 24.59
CA TYR A 390 27.03 12.37 23.77
C TYR A 390 26.07 13.32 24.47
N GLN A 391 26.32 14.60 24.39
CA GLN A 391 25.34 15.64 24.62
C GLN A 391 24.94 16.20 23.26
N VAL A 392 23.69 15.93 22.87
CA VAL A 392 23.12 16.35 21.58
C VAL A 392 22.22 17.54 21.82
N TYR A 393 22.55 18.67 21.20
CA TYR A 393 21.77 19.89 21.24
C TYR A 393 20.89 19.96 19.98
N VAL A 394 19.57 20.06 20.18
CA VAL A 394 18.56 20.22 19.12
C VAL A 394 17.79 21.50 19.46
N GLY A 395 18.03 22.57 18.73
CA GLY A 395 17.55 23.89 19.12
C GLY A 395 17.99 24.26 20.54
N ASP A 396 17.04 24.63 21.41
CA ASP A 396 17.30 24.97 22.82
C ASP A 396 17.32 23.75 23.76
N SER A 397 17.04 22.57 23.23
CA SER A 397 16.96 21.34 24.01
C SER A 397 18.29 20.58 24.04
N VAL A 398 18.60 19.96 25.19
CA VAL A 398 19.83 19.16 25.38
C VAL A 398 19.45 17.74 25.77
N TYR A 399 20.00 16.77 25.05
CA TYR A 399 19.78 15.36 25.29
C TYR A 399 21.08 14.65 25.63
N ASN A 400 21.08 13.90 26.74
CA ASN A 400 22.20 13.02 27.06
C ASN A 400 21.94 11.67 26.36
N LEU A 401 22.85 11.30 25.48
CA LEU A 401 22.77 10.08 24.68
C LEU A 401 23.95 9.17 25.01
N THR A 402 23.66 7.91 25.25
CA THR A 402 24.65 6.81 25.15
C THR A 402 24.15 5.90 24.05
N ALA A 403 24.99 5.59 23.08
CA ALA A 403 24.63 4.81 21.92
C ALA A 403 25.66 3.69 21.68
N ARG A 404 25.19 2.56 21.18
CA ARG A 404 26.03 1.45 20.69
C ARG A 404 25.36 0.89 19.45
N LEU A 405 26.09 0.87 18.36
CA LEU A 405 25.66 0.28 17.10
C LEU A 405 26.29 -1.09 16.93
N ASP A 406 25.46 -2.09 16.62
CA ASP A 406 25.86 -3.44 16.27
C ASP A 406 25.20 -3.76 14.92
N ASP A 407 26.01 -3.69 13.86
CA ASP A 407 25.58 -3.73 12.47
C ASP A 407 24.52 -2.64 12.13
N ASP A 408 23.27 -3.00 12.02
CA ASP A 408 22.13 -2.11 11.76
C ASP A 408 21.30 -1.77 13.01
N TYR A 409 21.65 -2.37 14.15
CA TYR A 409 20.88 -2.29 15.40
C TYR A 409 21.50 -1.30 16.38
N LEU A 410 20.83 -0.17 16.58
CA LEU A 410 21.24 0.87 17.55
C LEU A 410 20.55 0.65 18.90
N GLN A 411 21.34 0.44 19.93
CA GLN A 411 20.91 0.51 21.32
C GLN A 411 21.27 1.89 21.87
N ALA A 412 20.27 2.66 22.26
CA ALA A 412 20.44 4.00 22.75
C ALA A 412 19.80 4.19 24.14
N VAL A 413 20.39 5.07 24.94
CA VAL A 413 19.79 5.59 26.16
C VAL A 413 19.74 7.10 26.06
N ILE A 414 18.53 7.67 25.95
CA ILE A 414 18.30 9.11 25.87
C ILE A 414 17.71 9.59 27.19
N ASN A 415 18.42 10.44 27.91
CA ASN A 415 18.00 10.99 29.21
C ASN A 415 17.54 9.89 30.21
N GLY A 416 18.22 8.72 30.19
CA GLY A 416 17.91 7.59 31.05
C GLY A 416 16.87 6.60 30.51
N HIS A 417 16.20 6.90 29.39
CA HIS A 417 15.26 6.01 28.72
C HIS A 417 15.95 5.18 27.63
N ARG A 418 15.86 3.85 27.73
CA ARG A 418 16.40 2.95 26.71
C ARG A 418 15.46 2.89 25.51
N ILE A 419 16.04 3.03 24.33
CA ILE A 419 15.36 2.88 23.03
C ILE A 419 16.27 2.00 22.18
N SER A 420 15.69 1.05 21.48
CA SER A 420 16.37 0.18 20.53
C SER A 420 15.71 0.31 19.18
N ILE A 421 16.49 0.59 18.14
CA ILE A 421 15.99 0.79 16.78
C ILE A 421 16.91 0.11 15.78
N HIS A 422 16.38 -0.19 14.61
CA HIS A 422 17.19 -0.52 13.45
C HIS A 422 17.35 0.70 12.55
N GLY A 423 18.41 0.74 11.77
CA GLY A 423 18.63 1.81 10.81
C GLY A 423 19.52 1.37 9.66
N ASN A 424 19.36 2.05 8.53
CA ASN A 424 20.23 1.88 7.37
C ASN A 424 20.75 3.24 6.93
N LEU A 425 22.08 3.42 6.94
CA LEU A 425 22.74 4.60 6.40
C LEU A 425 23.50 4.22 5.14
N HIS A 426 22.92 4.60 4.01
CA HIS A 426 23.55 4.42 2.70
C HIS A 426 23.92 5.80 2.13
N ASN A 427 25.21 6.02 1.83
CA ASN A 427 25.77 7.32 1.50
C ASN A 427 25.44 8.34 2.62
N ASP A 428 24.58 9.31 2.35
CA ASP A 428 24.15 10.32 3.31
C ASP A 428 22.67 10.18 3.72
N GLN A 429 21.98 9.17 3.20
CA GLN A 429 20.56 8.89 3.49
C GLN A 429 20.43 7.89 4.62
N LEU A 430 19.83 8.31 5.72
CA LEU A 430 19.55 7.47 6.89
C LEU A 430 18.06 7.21 6.99
N VAL A 431 17.73 5.94 7.14
CA VAL A 431 16.38 5.48 7.50
C VAL A 431 16.46 4.81 8.86
N LEU A 432 15.65 5.24 9.81
CA LEU A 432 15.47 4.59 11.11
C LEU A 432 14.11 3.90 11.13
N PHE A 433 14.07 2.68 11.67
CA PHE A 433 12.86 1.85 11.80
C PHE A 433 12.47 1.74 13.26
N TYR A 434 11.26 2.14 13.60
CA TYR A 434 10.76 2.13 14.97
C TYR A 434 9.27 1.75 15.03
N GLU A 435 8.94 0.60 15.62
CA GLU A 435 7.57 0.11 15.84
C GLU A 435 6.67 0.21 14.58
N GLY A 436 7.15 -0.30 13.45
CA GLY A 436 6.45 -0.29 12.17
C GLY A 436 6.45 1.06 11.44
N ASP A 437 7.04 2.11 12.03
CA ASP A 437 7.21 3.43 11.43
C ASP A 437 8.63 3.64 10.92
N THR A 438 8.82 4.61 10.03
CA THR A 438 10.12 4.99 9.47
C THR A 438 10.39 6.46 9.66
N PHE A 439 11.61 6.79 10.06
CA PHE A 439 12.11 8.16 10.07
C PHE A 439 13.23 8.30 9.05
N ASN A 440 13.02 9.14 8.05
CA ASN A 440 13.95 9.37 6.96
C ASN A 440 14.65 10.72 7.16
N CYS A 441 15.98 10.75 7.11
CA CYS A 441 16.74 11.99 7.08
C CYS A 441 18.01 11.82 6.24
N ASN A 442 18.52 12.95 5.74
CA ASN A 442 19.81 13.01 5.05
C ASN A 442 20.84 13.67 5.94
N VAL A 443 22.06 13.15 5.94
CA VAL A 443 23.19 13.89 6.51
C VAL A 443 23.53 15.01 5.55
N TYR A 444 23.13 16.24 5.90
CA TYR A 444 23.30 17.39 5.04
C TYR A 444 24.78 17.78 4.95
N LYS A 445 25.23 18.01 3.72
CA LYS A 445 26.55 18.53 3.40
C LYS A 445 26.35 19.73 2.47
N GLU A 446 26.85 20.87 2.82
CA GLU A 446 26.84 22.02 1.92
C GLU A 446 27.54 21.63 0.61
N SER A 447 26.75 21.51 -0.47
CA SER A 447 27.31 21.34 -1.81
C SER A 447 27.43 22.72 -2.44
N TYR A 448 28.64 23.12 -2.80
CA TYR A 448 28.87 24.30 -3.64
C TYR A 448 28.63 23.98 -5.12
N GLY A 449 27.48 23.35 -5.43
CA GLY A 449 27.05 23.05 -6.79
C GLY A 449 25.91 24.00 -7.22
N PHE A 450 25.96 24.47 -8.46
CA PHE A 450 24.90 25.27 -9.07
C PHE A 450 23.63 24.40 -9.12
N GLU A 451 22.68 24.68 -8.24
CA GLU A 451 21.31 24.16 -8.38
C GLU A 451 20.64 24.96 -9.52
N GLU A 452 20.23 24.26 -10.56
CA GLU A 452 19.25 24.79 -11.50
C GLU A 452 17.95 25.01 -10.71
N MET A 453 17.55 26.25 -10.56
CA MET A 453 16.27 26.63 -9.97
C MET A 453 15.15 26.05 -10.86
N ALA A 454 14.46 25.02 -10.35
CA ALA A 454 13.18 24.63 -10.90
C ALA A 454 12.22 25.81 -10.73
N GLY A 455 11.70 26.34 -11.84
CA GLY A 455 10.82 27.50 -11.83
C GLY A 455 9.51 27.22 -11.11
N ASP A 456 9.05 28.14 -10.30
CA ASP A 456 7.72 28.19 -9.71
C ASP A 456 6.65 28.08 -10.83
N GLY A 457 5.85 27.00 -10.78
CA GLY A 457 4.70 26.80 -11.70
C GLY A 457 4.81 25.61 -12.64
N SER A 458 5.87 24.82 -12.59
CA SER A 458 6.04 23.59 -13.38
C SER A 458 5.30 22.41 -12.74
N LEU A 459 4.49 21.72 -13.54
CA LEU A 459 3.81 20.49 -13.17
C LEU A 459 4.61 19.30 -13.68
N ALA A 460 5.40 18.70 -12.80
CA ALA A 460 6.26 17.58 -13.11
C ALA A 460 5.56 16.22 -12.94
N ALA A 461 6.04 15.21 -13.65
CA ALA A 461 5.60 13.82 -13.48
C ALA A 461 5.98 13.33 -12.06
N PRO A 462 5.02 12.86 -11.27
CA PRO A 462 5.28 12.38 -9.91
C PRO A 462 6.06 11.04 -9.91
N MET A 463 6.12 10.38 -11.06
CA MET A 463 6.77 9.07 -11.23
C MET A 463 6.98 8.77 -12.72
N ASN A 464 7.77 7.73 -13.02
CA ASN A 464 7.89 7.23 -14.38
C ASN A 464 6.56 6.62 -14.87
N GLY A 465 6.15 6.93 -16.10
CA GLY A 465 4.89 6.43 -16.66
C GLY A 465 4.69 6.82 -18.11
N ALA A 466 3.48 6.58 -18.64
CA ALA A 466 3.07 6.98 -19.98
C ALA A 466 1.94 8.01 -19.91
N ILE A 467 1.93 8.99 -20.79
CA ILE A 467 0.82 9.93 -20.93
C ILE A 467 -0.34 9.23 -21.64
N VAL A 468 -1.48 9.12 -20.93
CA VAL A 468 -2.71 8.50 -21.47
C VAL A 468 -3.58 9.53 -22.16
N ALA A 469 -3.67 10.73 -21.60
CA ALA A 469 -4.45 11.81 -22.21
C ALA A 469 -3.92 13.17 -21.78
N VAL A 470 -3.95 14.13 -22.71
CA VAL A 470 -3.71 15.55 -22.44
C VAL A 470 -5.05 16.28 -22.56
N GLN A 471 -5.59 16.73 -21.42
CA GLN A 471 -6.94 17.32 -21.34
C GLN A 471 -6.96 18.84 -21.51
N ALA A 472 -5.80 19.50 -21.47
CA ALA A 472 -5.64 20.94 -21.64
C ALA A 472 -4.88 21.26 -22.93
N LYS A 473 -5.06 22.48 -23.44
CA LYS A 473 -4.33 23.02 -24.58
C LYS A 473 -3.61 24.29 -24.19
N VAL A 474 -2.52 24.60 -24.89
CA VAL A 474 -1.80 25.87 -24.71
C VAL A 474 -2.79 27.05 -24.95
N GLY A 475 -2.84 27.95 -23.98
CA GLY A 475 -3.75 29.08 -23.95
C GLY A 475 -5.07 28.84 -23.20
N ASP A 476 -5.36 27.64 -22.76
CA ASP A 476 -6.58 27.35 -21.99
C ASP A 476 -6.48 27.96 -20.58
N LYS A 477 -7.60 28.51 -20.11
CA LYS A 477 -7.76 28.93 -18.72
C LYS A 477 -8.17 27.75 -17.88
N VAL A 478 -7.43 27.50 -16.82
CA VAL A 478 -7.64 26.37 -15.91
C VAL A 478 -7.93 26.86 -14.50
N THR A 479 -8.68 26.06 -13.75
CA THR A 479 -9.01 26.34 -12.35
C THR A 479 -8.28 25.37 -11.44
N ALA A 480 -8.01 25.78 -10.20
CA ALA A 480 -7.40 24.92 -9.19
C ALA A 480 -8.13 23.57 -9.08
N GLY A 481 -7.38 22.46 -9.08
CA GLY A 481 -7.92 21.10 -9.04
C GLY A 481 -8.41 20.53 -10.38
N GLN A 482 -8.43 21.32 -11.47
CA GLN A 482 -8.78 20.83 -12.81
C GLN A 482 -7.71 19.86 -13.31
N SER A 483 -8.13 18.68 -13.83
CA SER A 483 -7.22 17.71 -14.45
C SER A 483 -6.68 18.25 -15.77
N LEU A 484 -5.36 18.23 -15.93
CA LEU A 484 -4.65 18.75 -17.09
C LEU A 484 -4.07 17.64 -17.96
N VAL A 485 -3.44 16.65 -17.32
CA VAL A 485 -2.80 15.51 -17.96
C VAL A 485 -3.18 14.26 -17.17
N ILE A 486 -3.46 13.17 -17.87
CA ILE A 486 -3.64 11.84 -17.27
C ILE A 486 -2.44 11.00 -17.69
N MET A 487 -1.72 10.46 -16.70
CA MET A 487 -0.66 9.49 -16.93
C MET A 487 -1.03 8.13 -16.35
N GLU A 488 -0.56 7.07 -16.96
CA GLU A 488 -0.66 5.71 -16.44
C GLU A 488 0.71 5.22 -15.97
N ALA A 489 0.73 4.68 -14.77
CA ALA A 489 1.89 3.98 -14.23
C ALA A 489 1.42 2.79 -13.41
N MET A 490 2.08 1.64 -13.53
CA MET A 490 1.77 0.42 -12.76
C MET A 490 0.28 0.04 -12.78
N LYS A 491 -0.38 0.17 -13.98
CA LYS A 491 -1.82 -0.11 -14.19
C LYS A 491 -2.80 0.84 -13.46
N MET A 492 -2.31 1.97 -12.96
CA MET A 492 -3.15 3.00 -12.34
C MET A 492 -3.05 4.30 -13.13
N GLU A 493 -4.19 4.97 -13.30
CA GLU A 493 -4.26 6.27 -13.92
C GLU A 493 -4.12 7.37 -12.85
N HIS A 494 -3.23 8.33 -13.10
CA HIS A 494 -2.99 9.50 -12.25
C HIS A 494 -3.31 10.77 -13.00
N ALA A 495 -4.20 11.56 -12.42
CA ALA A 495 -4.55 12.87 -12.96
C ALA A 495 -3.63 13.95 -12.37
N ILE A 496 -2.84 14.59 -13.21
CA ILE A 496 -2.06 15.78 -12.87
C ILE A 496 -3.00 16.97 -12.92
N LYS A 497 -3.17 17.65 -11.78
CA LYS A 497 -4.17 18.71 -11.61
C LYS A 497 -3.49 20.07 -11.48
N ALA A 498 -4.20 21.13 -11.93
CA ALA A 498 -3.76 22.51 -11.73
C ALA A 498 -3.68 22.85 -10.22
N PRO A 499 -2.56 23.37 -9.72
CA PRO A 499 -2.41 23.76 -8.31
C PRO A 499 -3.15 25.05 -7.98
N ALA A 500 -3.37 25.92 -8.98
CA ALA A 500 -4.05 27.21 -8.85
C ALA A 500 -4.75 27.59 -10.14
N ASP A 501 -5.55 28.65 -10.10
CA ASP A 501 -6.16 29.24 -11.29
C ASP A 501 -5.08 29.89 -12.16
N GLY A 502 -5.06 29.59 -13.46
CA GLY A 502 -4.03 30.08 -14.37
C GLY A 502 -4.33 29.88 -15.83
N VAL A 503 -3.30 30.08 -16.67
CA VAL A 503 -3.34 29.84 -18.11
C VAL A 503 -2.23 28.87 -18.48
N VAL A 504 -2.55 27.85 -19.27
CA VAL A 504 -1.55 26.89 -19.77
C VAL A 504 -0.61 27.60 -20.76
N THR A 505 0.68 27.62 -20.45
CA THR A 505 1.69 28.27 -21.29
C THR A 505 2.39 27.29 -22.22
N GLU A 506 2.67 26.06 -21.75
CA GLU A 506 3.39 25.06 -22.53
C GLU A 506 2.98 23.64 -22.15
N ILE A 507 3.06 22.71 -23.12
CA ILE A 507 2.81 21.27 -22.92
C ILE A 507 4.00 20.54 -23.53
N PHE A 508 4.74 19.76 -22.72
CA PHE A 508 6.02 19.19 -23.11
C PHE A 508 5.91 17.78 -23.67
N PHE A 509 4.82 17.06 -23.39
CA PHE A 509 4.61 15.68 -23.82
C PHE A 509 3.23 15.47 -24.44
N ALA A 510 3.17 14.53 -25.38
CA ALA A 510 1.94 14.14 -26.07
C ALA A 510 1.40 12.81 -25.53
N GLU A 511 0.15 12.50 -25.89
CA GLU A 511 -0.48 11.22 -25.60
C GLU A 511 0.33 10.06 -26.22
N GLY A 512 0.66 9.06 -25.40
CA GLY A 512 1.51 7.91 -25.73
C GLY A 512 3.00 8.08 -25.38
N ASP A 513 3.45 9.28 -25.01
CA ASP A 513 4.84 9.52 -24.64
C ASP A 513 5.18 8.88 -23.28
N GLN A 514 6.40 8.36 -23.16
CA GLN A 514 6.98 7.89 -21.90
C GLN A 514 7.65 9.06 -21.19
N VAL A 515 7.38 9.20 -19.89
CA VAL A 515 7.92 10.27 -19.05
C VAL A 515 8.65 9.69 -17.85
N SER A 516 9.72 10.36 -17.44
CA SER A 516 10.46 10.01 -16.23
C SER A 516 9.97 10.86 -15.06
N GLU A 517 10.13 10.34 -13.85
CA GLU A 517 9.88 11.10 -12.62
C GLU A 517 10.62 12.43 -12.63
N GLY A 518 9.94 13.50 -12.24
CA GLY A 518 10.46 14.85 -12.28
C GLY A 518 10.46 15.54 -13.66
N ALA A 519 10.04 14.82 -14.74
CA ALA A 519 9.90 15.45 -16.05
C ALA A 519 8.77 16.49 -16.03
N GLU A 520 9.03 17.69 -16.50
CA GLU A 520 8.06 18.76 -16.61
C GLU A 520 7.03 18.42 -17.69
N LEU A 521 5.76 18.24 -17.30
CA LEU A 521 4.69 17.80 -18.22
C LEU A 521 3.94 18.96 -18.87
N ILE A 522 3.66 19.99 -18.08
CA ILE A 522 2.87 21.15 -18.49
C ILE A 522 3.28 22.34 -17.63
N ALA A 523 3.34 23.51 -18.22
CA ALA A 523 3.58 24.76 -17.52
C ALA A 523 2.30 25.60 -17.49
N ILE A 524 2.05 26.26 -16.35
CA ILE A 524 0.94 27.20 -16.20
C ILE A 524 1.45 28.53 -15.65
N GLU A 525 0.91 29.61 -16.16
CA GLU A 525 1.07 30.94 -15.59
C GLU A 525 -0.05 31.18 -14.58
N VAL A 526 0.30 31.22 -13.29
CA VAL A 526 -0.66 31.38 -12.20
C VAL A 526 -1.15 32.84 -12.19
N ASN A 527 -2.47 33.04 -12.10
CA ASN A 527 -3.07 34.37 -11.92
C ASN A 527 -2.88 34.78 -10.44
N ASP A 528 -1.76 35.44 -10.13
CA ASP A 528 -1.54 36.03 -8.81
C ASP A 528 -2.37 37.32 -8.67
N PRO A 529 -3.36 37.36 -7.74
CA PRO A 529 -4.15 38.57 -7.51
C PRO A 529 -3.36 39.69 -6.81
N GLU A 530 -2.18 39.39 -6.21
CA GLU A 530 -1.37 40.40 -5.49
C GLU A 530 -0.38 41.17 -6.39
N ALA A 531 0.04 40.61 -7.53
CA ALA A 531 0.99 41.27 -8.45
C ALA A 531 0.39 42.47 -9.19
N LYS A 532 -0.93 42.64 -9.22
CA LYS A 532 -1.62 43.77 -9.88
C LYS A 532 -1.72 45.05 -9.03
N GLN A 533 -1.27 45.06 -7.79
CA GLN A 533 -1.30 46.27 -6.94
C GLN A 533 0.01 47.08 -6.93
N GLU A 534 1.11 46.52 -7.42
CA GLU A 534 2.40 47.26 -7.45
C GLU A 534 2.65 48.04 -8.74
N GLU A 535 1.91 47.79 -9.84
CA GLU A 535 2.06 48.59 -11.07
C GLU A 535 1.09 49.81 -11.18
N ALA A 536 0.26 50.05 -10.17
CA ALA A 536 -0.68 51.18 -10.14
C ALA A 536 -0.44 52.16 -8.97
N GLY A 537 0.78 52.21 -8.40
CA GLY A 537 1.16 53.11 -7.32
C GLY A 537 2.17 54.16 -7.76
#